data_9d94c8d627b956620226678880a3b79a
#
_entry.id   9d94c8d627b956620226678880a3b79a
#
_cell.length_a   1.000
_cell.length_b   1.000
_cell.length_c   1.000
_cell.angle_alpha   90.00
_cell.angle_beta   90.00
_cell.angle_gamma   90.00
#
_symmetry.space_group_name_H-M   'P 1'
#
loop_
_entity.id
_entity.type
_entity.pdbx_description
1 polymer ?
#
loop_
_entity_poly.entity_id
_entity_poly.type
_entity_poly.pdbx_seq_one_letter_code
_entity_poly.pdbx_strand_id
1 'polypeptide(L)'
;QDVLLAVSAWPITRLAMRTLTPWAGGALGLFYVLSWGFQGAVSAQFHEIAFAVPMLAWASAAFVERRWRACALWCAPLVLVKEDLGLTILMAGLAIALRGLQERREDRAAPTTLLGLGLTLYGLFAFLITVLLILPALSPSGAWEYGIGGNAGDGTATAQSAGLLARLFS
;
A
#
# COMPACT_ATOMS: atom_id res chain seq x y z
N GLN A 1 16.77 6.02 3.63
CA GLN A 1 15.93 5.67 2.48
C GLN A 1 16.57 4.55 1.68
N ASP A 2 17.82 4.68 1.23
CA ASP A 2 18.52 3.72 0.36
C ASP A 2 18.65 2.33 1.00
N VAL A 3 18.93 2.27 2.30
CA VAL A 3 18.96 1.01 3.05
C VAL A 3 17.59 0.32 3.06
N LEU A 4 16.51 1.08 3.29
CA LEU A 4 15.15 0.54 3.28
C LEU A 4 14.78 -0.02 1.90
N LEU A 5 15.13 0.73 0.86
CA LEU A 5 14.94 0.31 -0.52
C LEU A 5 15.77 -0.95 -0.83
N ALA A 6 17.04 -0.99 -0.47
CA ALA A 6 17.90 -2.16 -0.67
C ALA A 6 17.37 -3.41 0.07
N VAL A 7 16.90 -3.24 1.31
CA VAL A 7 16.30 -4.33 2.10
C VAL A 7 15.05 -4.89 1.44
N SER A 8 14.26 -4.06 0.73
CA SER A 8 13.05 -4.52 0.02
C SER A 8 13.35 -5.48 -1.12
N ALA A 9 14.53 -5.39 -1.74
CA ALA A 9 14.93 -6.29 -2.82
C ALA A 9 15.15 -7.73 -2.35
N TRP A 10 15.53 -7.93 -1.08
CA TRP A 10 15.83 -9.25 -0.54
C TRP A 10 14.65 -10.24 -0.62
N PRO A 11 13.44 -9.94 -0.07
CA PRO A 11 12.32 -10.87 -0.12
C PRO A 11 11.88 -11.18 -1.56
N ILE A 12 11.92 -10.21 -2.45
CA ILE A 12 11.54 -10.37 -3.86
C ILE A 12 12.53 -11.27 -4.59
N THR A 13 13.82 -10.99 -4.47
CA THR A 13 14.89 -11.81 -5.08
C THR A 13 14.84 -13.24 -4.56
N ARG A 14 14.75 -13.41 -3.22
CA ARG A 14 14.66 -14.73 -2.60
C ARG A 14 13.44 -15.53 -3.08
N LEU A 15 12.27 -14.88 -3.16
CA LEU A 15 11.06 -15.51 -3.67
C LEU A 15 11.25 -15.94 -5.13
N ALA A 16 11.77 -15.06 -5.96
CA ALA A 16 12.01 -15.33 -7.38
C ALA A 16 13.00 -16.48 -7.60
N MET A 17 14.09 -16.55 -6.81
CA MET A 17 15.06 -17.65 -6.87
C MET A 17 14.47 -19.00 -6.44
N ARG A 18 13.43 -19.00 -5.59
CA ARG A 18 12.75 -20.22 -5.14
C ARG A 18 11.66 -20.69 -6.09
N THR A 19 10.99 -19.77 -6.76
CA THR A 19 9.85 -20.06 -7.65
C THR A 19 10.25 -20.27 -9.09
N LEU A 20 11.35 -19.64 -9.50
CA LEU A 20 11.93 -19.75 -10.85
C LEU A 20 13.26 -20.52 -10.77
N THR A 21 14.18 -20.20 -11.67
CA THR A 21 15.57 -20.67 -11.57
C THR A 21 16.42 -19.66 -10.80
N PRO A 22 17.53 -20.07 -10.15
CA PRO A 22 18.42 -19.14 -9.44
C PRO A 22 18.89 -17.96 -10.31
N TRP A 23 19.20 -18.22 -11.59
CA TRP A 23 19.60 -17.20 -12.54
C TRP A 23 18.47 -16.21 -12.88
N ALA A 24 17.27 -16.72 -13.16
CA ALA A 24 16.11 -15.88 -13.44
C ALA A 24 15.71 -15.05 -12.20
N GLY A 25 15.79 -15.65 -11.03
CA GLY A 25 15.54 -14.95 -9.76
C GLY A 25 16.54 -13.83 -9.49
N GLY A 26 17.83 -14.09 -9.71
CA GLY A 26 18.88 -13.06 -9.61
C GLY A 26 18.70 -11.93 -10.61
N ALA A 27 18.38 -12.25 -11.86
CA ALA A 27 18.09 -11.25 -12.90
C ALA A 27 16.87 -10.38 -12.54
N LEU A 28 15.80 -11.00 -12.01
CA LEU A 28 14.60 -10.28 -11.57
C LEU A 28 14.90 -9.34 -10.38
N GLY A 29 15.72 -9.79 -9.43
CA GLY A 29 16.17 -8.97 -8.31
C GLY A 29 16.99 -7.77 -8.78
N LEU A 30 17.91 -7.98 -9.72
CA LEU A 30 18.70 -6.92 -10.33
C LEU A 30 17.81 -5.93 -11.10
N PHE A 31 16.87 -6.44 -11.88
CA PHE A 31 15.88 -5.60 -12.59
C PHE A 31 15.04 -4.77 -11.63
N TYR A 32 14.62 -5.35 -10.51
CA TYR A 32 13.86 -4.65 -9.47
C TYR A 32 14.66 -3.45 -8.92
N VAL A 33 15.93 -3.65 -8.56
CA VAL A 33 16.78 -2.58 -8.00
C VAL A 33 17.13 -1.53 -9.06
N LEU A 34 17.31 -1.93 -10.32
CA LEU A 34 17.62 -1.02 -11.44
C LEU A 34 16.37 -0.38 -12.05
N SER A 35 15.17 -0.70 -11.56
CA SER A 35 13.93 -0.13 -12.09
C SER A 35 13.91 1.40 -11.94
N TRP A 36 13.29 2.08 -12.89
CA TRP A 36 13.18 3.55 -12.90
C TRP A 36 12.53 4.09 -11.61
N GLY A 37 11.52 3.41 -11.08
CA GLY A 37 10.88 3.82 -9.82
C GLY A 37 11.82 3.79 -8.63
N PHE A 38 12.75 2.82 -8.59
CA PHE A 38 13.77 2.71 -7.55
C PHE A 38 14.80 3.83 -7.66
N GLN A 39 15.29 4.11 -8.87
CA GLN A 39 16.24 5.19 -9.12
C GLN A 39 15.62 6.56 -8.82
N GLY A 40 14.36 6.77 -9.21
CA GLY A 40 13.60 7.97 -8.88
C GLY A 40 13.42 8.16 -7.37
N ALA A 41 13.15 7.07 -6.62
CA ALA A 41 13.05 7.13 -5.18
C ALA A 41 14.38 7.49 -4.50
N VAL A 42 15.50 6.94 -4.96
CA VAL A 42 16.85 7.24 -4.42
C VAL A 42 17.25 8.70 -4.66
N SER A 43 16.89 9.27 -5.80
CA SER A 43 17.20 10.67 -6.15
C SER A 43 16.29 11.70 -5.50
N ALA A 44 15.13 11.28 -4.95
CA ALA A 44 14.19 12.15 -4.27
C ALA A 44 14.62 12.42 -2.82
N GLN A 45 14.09 13.50 -2.23
CA GLN A 45 14.23 13.77 -0.80
C GLN A 45 13.57 12.62 0.00
N PHE A 46 14.00 12.45 1.26
CA PHE A 46 13.44 11.43 2.14
C PHE A 46 11.93 11.61 2.30
N HIS A 47 11.19 10.55 2.02
CA HIS A 47 9.74 10.49 2.24
C HIS A 47 9.43 9.30 3.16
N GLU A 48 8.48 9.50 4.08
CA GLU A 48 8.03 8.46 5.01
C GLU A 48 7.56 7.17 4.31
N ILE A 49 7.05 7.29 3.08
CA ILE A 49 6.60 6.14 2.28
C ILE A 49 7.73 5.11 2.00
N ALA A 50 8.99 5.52 2.16
CA ALA A 50 10.13 4.61 2.02
C ALA A 50 10.08 3.43 3.02
N PHE A 51 9.43 3.60 4.19
CA PHE A 51 9.21 2.52 5.14
C PHE A 51 8.18 1.50 4.64
N ALA A 52 7.22 1.92 3.82
CA ALA A 52 6.21 1.01 3.28
C ALA A 52 6.81 0.02 2.26
N VAL A 53 7.86 0.41 1.53
CA VAL A 53 8.44 -0.40 0.45
C VAL A 53 8.93 -1.77 0.95
N PRO A 54 9.80 -1.87 1.98
CA PRO A 54 10.22 -3.17 2.49
C PRO A 54 9.05 -3.95 3.13
N MET A 55 8.13 -3.28 3.82
CA MET A 55 6.96 -3.95 4.41
C MET A 55 6.10 -4.60 3.34
N LEU A 56 5.79 -3.89 2.26
CA LEU A 56 5.04 -4.42 1.12
C LEU A 56 5.79 -5.54 0.40
N ALA A 57 7.11 -5.43 0.25
CA ALA A 57 7.92 -6.48 -0.36
C ALA A 57 7.86 -7.79 0.45
N TRP A 58 8.00 -7.71 1.79
CA TRP A 58 7.87 -8.87 2.67
C TRP A 58 6.44 -9.41 2.74
N ALA A 59 5.43 -8.52 2.76
CA ALA A 59 4.02 -8.91 2.70
C ALA A 59 3.69 -9.66 1.41
N SER A 60 4.16 -9.16 0.26
CA SER A 60 3.96 -9.78 -1.05
C SER A 60 4.62 -11.15 -1.14
N ALA A 61 5.87 -11.27 -0.66
CA ALA A 61 6.56 -12.57 -0.60
C ALA A 61 5.82 -13.57 0.30
N ALA A 62 5.36 -13.13 1.48
CA ALA A 62 4.59 -13.95 2.40
C ALA A 62 3.23 -14.37 1.80
N PHE A 63 2.59 -13.50 1.01
CA PHE A 63 1.34 -13.80 0.31
C PHE A 63 1.53 -14.91 -0.73
N VAL A 64 2.55 -14.83 -1.55
CA VAL A 64 2.86 -15.85 -2.56
C VAL A 64 3.23 -17.19 -1.91
N GLU A 65 3.96 -17.15 -0.78
CA GLU A 65 4.33 -18.33 0.02
C GLU A 65 3.14 -18.88 0.85
N ARG A 66 1.93 -18.30 0.74
CA ARG A 66 0.73 -18.64 1.52
C ARG A 66 0.92 -18.53 3.04
N ARG A 67 1.83 -17.68 3.47
CA ARG A 67 2.11 -17.41 4.88
C ARG A 67 1.23 -16.25 5.37
N TRP A 68 -0.08 -16.51 5.47
CA TRP A 68 -1.11 -15.49 5.69
C TRP A 68 -0.88 -14.62 6.93
N ARG A 69 -0.47 -15.24 8.04
CA ARG A 69 -0.17 -14.51 9.28
C ARG A 69 1.03 -13.57 9.11
N ALA A 70 2.08 -14.01 8.42
CA ALA A 70 3.25 -13.17 8.15
C ALA A 70 2.88 -12.01 7.21
N CYS A 71 2.05 -12.27 6.19
CA CYS A 71 1.52 -11.23 5.30
C CYS A 71 0.75 -10.17 6.11
N ALA A 72 -0.17 -10.58 6.98
CA ALA A 72 -0.94 -9.68 7.82
C ALA A 72 -0.05 -8.87 8.78
N LEU A 73 0.98 -9.50 9.38
CA LEU A 73 1.92 -8.81 10.26
C LEU A 73 2.73 -7.73 9.54
N TRP A 74 3.13 -7.97 8.28
CA TRP A 74 3.85 -6.97 7.50
C TRP A 74 2.92 -5.87 6.96
N CYS A 75 1.64 -6.16 6.73
CA CYS A 75 0.66 -5.17 6.30
C CYS A 75 0.19 -4.27 7.46
N ALA A 76 0.00 -4.81 8.65
CA ALA A 76 -0.60 -4.07 9.77
C ALA A 76 0.07 -2.74 10.10
N PRO A 77 1.42 -2.60 10.18
CA PRO A 77 2.06 -1.34 10.53
C PRO A 77 2.04 -0.29 9.40
N LEU A 78 1.61 -0.62 8.19
CA LEU A 78 1.54 0.32 7.07
C LEU A 78 0.62 1.52 7.36
N VAL A 79 -0.40 1.35 8.21
CA VAL A 79 -1.29 2.44 8.61
C VAL A 79 -0.56 3.59 9.31
N LEU A 80 0.58 3.30 9.95
CA LEU A 80 1.41 4.30 10.65
C LEU A 80 2.31 5.08 9.70
N VAL A 81 2.49 4.60 8.47
CA VAL A 81 3.37 5.24 7.49
C VAL A 81 2.63 6.34 6.74
N LYS A 82 1.42 6.04 6.26
CA LYS A 82 0.61 7.02 5.53
C LYS A 82 -0.87 6.59 5.55
N GLU A 83 -1.76 7.59 5.57
CA GLU A 83 -3.22 7.40 5.61
C GLU A 83 -3.75 6.56 4.45
N ASP A 84 -3.23 6.76 3.25
CA ASP A 84 -3.64 6.04 2.03
C ASP A 84 -3.35 4.54 2.11
N LEU A 85 -2.36 4.13 2.91
CA LEU A 85 -1.97 2.73 3.03
C LEU A 85 -3.01 1.89 3.78
N GLY A 86 -3.96 2.52 4.47
CA GLY A 86 -5.14 1.83 5.01
C GLY A 86 -5.93 1.11 3.92
N LEU A 87 -6.06 1.71 2.73
CA LEU A 87 -6.69 1.08 1.57
C LEU A 87 -5.88 -0.11 1.04
N THR A 88 -4.56 0.00 1.07
CA THR A 88 -3.67 -1.12 0.67
C THR A 88 -3.83 -2.31 1.62
N ILE A 89 -3.93 -2.06 2.92
CA ILE A 89 -4.18 -3.09 3.93
C ILE A 89 -5.55 -3.74 3.70
N LEU A 90 -6.59 -2.94 3.43
CA LEU A 90 -7.93 -3.43 3.11
C LEU A 90 -7.88 -4.39 1.92
N MET A 91 -7.24 -4.01 0.82
CA MET A 91 -7.13 -4.84 -0.37
C MET A 91 -6.31 -6.12 -0.14
N ALA A 92 -5.22 -6.04 0.64
CA ALA A 92 -4.45 -7.22 1.04
C ALA A 92 -5.31 -8.19 1.89
N GLY A 93 -6.08 -7.66 2.84
CA GLY A 93 -7.02 -8.44 3.64
C GLY A 93 -8.08 -9.13 2.79
N LEU A 94 -8.69 -8.40 1.85
CA LEU A 94 -9.67 -8.95 0.92
C LEU A 94 -9.06 -10.07 0.06
N ALA A 95 -7.85 -9.89 -0.45
CA ALA A 95 -7.14 -10.90 -1.23
C ALA A 95 -6.90 -12.18 -0.41
N ILE A 96 -6.51 -12.06 0.87
CA ILE A 96 -6.34 -13.20 1.78
C ILE A 96 -7.70 -13.87 2.03
N ALA A 97 -8.77 -13.11 2.28
CA ALA A 97 -10.10 -13.65 2.50
C ALA A 97 -10.62 -14.42 1.29
N LEU A 98 -10.45 -13.88 0.08
CA LEU A 98 -10.84 -14.54 -1.17
C LEU A 98 -10.04 -15.84 -1.38
N ARG A 99 -8.74 -15.85 -1.08
CA ARG A 99 -7.94 -17.08 -1.11
C ARG A 99 -8.45 -18.11 -0.13
N GLY A 100 -8.77 -17.72 1.11
CA GLY A 100 -9.38 -18.60 2.10
C GLY A 100 -10.72 -19.20 1.62
N LEU A 101 -11.53 -18.41 0.90
CA LEU A 101 -12.78 -18.91 0.31
C LEU A 101 -12.55 -19.89 -0.85
N GLN A 102 -11.51 -19.69 -1.65
CA GLN A 102 -11.13 -20.62 -2.72
C GLN A 102 -10.59 -21.95 -2.19
N GLU A 103 -9.90 -21.91 -1.05
CA GLU A 103 -9.32 -23.09 -0.38
C GLU A 103 -10.32 -23.83 0.52
N ARG A 104 -11.64 -23.60 0.34
CA ARG A 104 -12.74 -24.18 1.20
C ARG A 104 -12.72 -25.70 1.35
N ARG A 105 -11.97 -26.41 0.55
CA ARG A 105 -11.80 -27.87 0.64
C ARG A 105 -10.72 -28.31 1.65
N GLU A 106 -9.97 -27.37 2.21
CA GLU A 106 -8.91 -27.62 3.17
C GLU A 106 -9.36 -27.18 4.58
N ASP A 107 -8.93 -27.88 5.63
CA ASP A 107 -9.28 -27.56 7.03
C ASP A 107 -8.82 -26.17 7.48
N ARG A 108 -7.98 -25.49 6.69
CA ARG A 108 -7.45 -24.15 6.98
C ARG A 108 -8.24 -22.99 6.38
N ALA A 109 -9.28 -23.26 5.63
CA ALA A 109 -10.04 -22.23 4.92
C ALA A 109 -10.69 -21.21 5.87
N ALA A 110 -11.32 -21.68 6.95
CA ALA A 110 -12.00 -20.81 7.89
C ALA A 110 -11.07 -19.82 8.62
N PRO A 111 -9.93 -20.23 9.21
CA PRO A 111 -9.03 -19.30 9.87
C PRO A 111 -8.35 -18.33 8.90
N THR A 112 -8.07 -18.73 7.65
CA THR A 112 -7.52 -17.84 6.62
C THR A 112 -8.52 -16.75 6.22
N THR A 113 -9.79 -17.15 6.00
CA THR A 113 -10.85 -16.21 5.64
C THR A 113 -11.10 -15.20 6.78
N LEU A 114 -11.17 -15.66 8.02
CA LEU A 114 -11.35 -14.79 9.20
C LEU A 114 -10.17 -13.81 9.36
N LEU A 115 -8.94 -14.27 9.18
CA LEU A 115 -7.75 -13.41 9.21
C LEU A 115 -7.84 -12.33 8.13
N GLY A 116 -8.20 -12.71 6.90
CA GLY A 116 -8.37 -11.79 5.79
C GLY A 116 -9.45 -10.75 6.05
N LEU A 117 -10.63 -11.16 6.53
CA LEU A 117 -11.72 -10.25 6.89
C LEU A 117 -11.31 -9.31 8.03
N GLY A 118 -10.64 -9.82 9.05
CA GLY A 118 -10.12 -8.99 10.15
C GLY A 118 -9.15 -7.91 9.65
N LEU A 119 -8.23 -8.28 8.76
CA LEU A 119 -7.29 -7.33 8.16
C LEU A 119 -8.00 -6.31 7.26
N THR A 120 -9.02 -6.74 6.51
CA THR A 120 -9.87 -5.85 5.68
C THR A 120 -10.57 -4.79 6.55
N LEU A 121 -11.22 -5.22 7.62
CA LEU A 121 -11.90 -4.33 8.56
C LEU A 121 -10.91 -3.39 9.25
N TYR A 122 -9.75 -3.89 9.65
CA TYR A 122 -8.69 -3.08 10.25
C TYR A 122 -8.24 -1.97 9.30
N GLY A 123 -7.93 -2.29 8.04
CA GLY A 123 -7.52 -1.31 7.03
C GLY A 123 -8.60 -0.27 6.73
N LEU A 124 -9.85 -0.72 6.60
CA LEU A 124 -11.00 0.16 6.40
C LEU A 124 -11.19 1.12 7.59
N PHE A 125 -11.17 0.58 8.80
CA PHE A 125 -11.40 1.38 10.02
C PHE A 125 -10.29 2.39 10.23
N ALA A 126 -9.02 1.98 10.03
CA ALA A 126 -7.87 2.85 10.12
C ALA A 126 -7.96 3.99 9.09
N PHE A 127 -8.28 3.68 7.84
CA PHE A 127 -8.47 4.70 6.79
C PHE A 127 -9.59 5.68 7.14
N LEU A 128 -10.77 5.18 7.55
CA LEU A 128 -11.90 6.04 7.91
C LEU A 128 -11.60 6.92 9.12
N ILE A 129 -10.98 6.38 10.17
CA ILE A 129 -10.60 7.18 11.34
C ILE A 129 -9.63 8.28 10.94
N THR A 130 -8.63 7.96 10.13
CA THR A 130 -7.63 8.94 9.71
C THR A 130 -8.26 10.05 8.88
N VAL A 131 -9.07 9.70 7.88
CA VAL A 131 -9.66 10.68 6.96
C VAL A 131 -10.79 11.49 7.61
N LEU A 132 -11.63 10.86 8.44
CA LEU A 132 -12.81 11.52 8.99
C LEU A 132 -12.58 12.21 10.34
N LEU A 133 -11.60 11.75 11.11
CA LEU A 133 -11.35 12.27 12.47
C LEU A 133 -9.98 12.95 12.58
N ILE A 134 -8.91 12.28 12.16
CA ILE A 134 -7.55 12.79 12.41
C ILE A 134 -7.23 13.96 11.49
N LEU A 135 -7.45 13.84 10.18
CA LEU A 135 -7.15 14.90 9.24
C LEU A 135 -7.94 16.18 9.49
N PRO A 136 -9.27 16.16 9.70
CA PRO A 136 -10.02 17.36 10.04
C PRO A 136 -9.60 17.98 11.39
N ALA A 137 -9.28 17.14 12.38
CA ALA A 137 -8.85 17.62 13.69
C ALA A 137 -7.47 18.32 13.68
N LEU A 138 -6.60 17.93 12.75
CA LEU A 138 -5.26 18.51 12.59
C LEU A 138 -5.23 19.67 11.57
N SER A 139 -6.29 19.85 10.77
CA SER A 139 -6.36 20.93 9.79
C SER A 139 -6.77 22.24 10.47
N PRO A 140 -6.02 23.35 10.29
CA PRO A 140 -6.39 24.66 10.83
C PRO A 140 -7.72 25.19 10.33
N SER A 141 -8.15 24.78 9.13
CA SER A 141 -9.43 25.16 8.49
C SER A 141 -10.58 24.19 8.77
N GLY A 142 -10.34 23.07 9.46
CA GLY A 142 -11.31 22.00 9.66
C GLY A 142 -11.68 21.22 8.39
N ALA A 143 -11.09 21.59 7.25
CA ALA A 143 -11.24 20.90 5.99
C ALA A 143 -9.87 20.52 5.43
N TRP A 144 -9.73 19.29 4.97
CA TRP A 144 -8.51 18.82 4.29
C TRP A 144 -8.75 18.87 2.78
N GLU A 145 -8.00 19.75 2.11
CA GLU A 145 -8.00 19.81 0.65
C GLU A 145 -6.74 19.10 0.12
N TYR A 146 -6.93 18.01 -0.59
CA TYR A 146 -5.88 17.47 -1.44
C TYR A 146 -5.63 18.45 -2.57
N GLY A 147 -4.56 19.21 -2.52
CA GLY A 147 -4.14 20.11 -3.60
C GLY A 147 -3.78 19.32 -4.86
N ILE A 148 -4.79 18.85 -5.60
CA ILE A 148 -4.62 18.30 -6.93
C ILE A 148 -4.50 19.50 -7.89
N GLY A 149 -3.27 20.02 -8.01
CA GLY A 149 -2.95 21.06 -8.96
C GLY A 149 -2.44 22.34 -8.32
N GLY A 150 -1.17 22.52 -8.43
CA GLY A 150 -0.26 23.57 -8.12
C GLY A 150 -0.77 25.00 -7.84
N ASN A 151 -0.05 25.61 -6.93
CA ASN A 151 -0.06 26.97 -6.43
C ASN A 151 -0.97 27.21 -5.22
N ALA A 152 -0.40 27.01 -4.05
CA ALA A 152 -0.81 27.68 -2.84
C ALA A 152 -0.75 29.20 -3.08
N GLY A 153 -1.89 29.83 -3.26
CA GLY A 153 -1.87 31.29 -3.31
C GLY A 153 -3.11 32.02 -3.80
N ASP A 154 -4.15 31.34 -4.29
CA ASP A 154 -5.33 32.13 -4.65
C ASP A 154 -6.64 31.34 -4.47
N GLY A 155 -7.59 31.91 -3.75
CA GLY A 155 -8.91 31.36 -3.43
C GLY A 155 -9.88 31.21 -4.63
N THR A 156 -9.35 30.99 -5.83
CA THR A 156 -10.12 30.87 -7.09
C THR A 156 -10.30 29.43 -7.58
N ALA A 157 -9.66 28.42 -6.94
CA ALA A 157 -9.71 27.02 -7.40
C ALA A 157 -11.09 26.37 -7.22
N THR A 158 -11.85 26.76 -6.21
CA THR A 158 -13.22 26.26 -5.96
C THR A 158 -14.22 26.74 -7.01
N ALA A 159 -14.02 27.94 -7.59
CA ALA A 159 -14.86 28.48 -8.64
C ALA A 159 -14.63 27.81 -10.00
N GLN A 160 -13.39 27.35 -10.27
CA GLN A 160 -13.06 26.69 -11.54
C GLN A 160 -13.57 25.25 -11.63
N SER A 161 -13.54 24.49 -10.53
CA SER A 161 -14.07 23.12 -10.52
C SER A 161 -15.61 23.09 -10.67
N ALA A 162 -16.31 24.04 -10.07
CA ALA A 162 -17.74 24.19 -10.24
C ALA A 162 -18.10 24.60 -11.67
N GLY A 163 -17.28 25.45 -12.31
CA GLY A 163 -17.47 25.86 -13.69
C GLY A 163 -17.22 24.76 -14.72
N LEU A 164 -16.30 23.84 -14.45
CA LEU A 164 -16.01 22.68 -15.32
C LEU A 164 -17.14 21.65 -15.28
N LEU A 165 -17.69 21.37 -14.11
CA LEU A 165 -18.83 20.46 -13.95
C LEU A 165 -20.08 21.02 -14.60
N ALA A 166 -20.34 22.34 -14.51
CA ALA A 166 -21.46 22.98 -15.17
C ALA A 166 -21.37 22.92 -16.71
N ARG A 167 -20.16 22.92 -17.28
CA ARG A 167 -19.94 22.79 -18.74
C ARG A 167 -20.08 21.38 -19.29
N LEU A 168 -19.93 20.35 -18.42
CA LEU A 168 -20.09 18.94 -18.82
C LEU A 168 -21.56 18.50 -18.84
N PHE A 169 -22.48 19.29 -18.22
CA PHE A 169 -23.91 18.95 -18.13
C PHE A 169 -24.81 19.99 -18.82
N SER A 170 -24.26 20.93 -19.58
CA SER A 170 -24.99 21.83 -20.46
C SER A 170 -24.75 21.43 -21.92
#